data_78ad71ffbdcc1d0ca24c609cdc4f1630
#
_entry.id   78ad71ffbdcc1d0ca24c609cdc4f1630
#
_cell.length_a   1.000
_cell.length_b   1.000
_cell.length_c   1.000
_cell.angle_alpha   90.00
_cell.angle_beta   90.00
_cell.angle_gamma   90.00
#
_symmetry.space_group_name_H-M   'P 1'
#
loop_
_entity.id
_entity.type
_entity.pdbx_description
1 polymer ?
#
loop_
_entity_poly.entity_id
_entity_poly.type
_entity_poly.pdbx_seq_one_letter_code
_entity_poly.pdbx_strand_id
1 'polypeptide(L)'
;MLASNIRPLLRPMRIVLGVLAVFVLVQVVLRIFCRAAPEPMPWRLAPMLTTRWRSRLFGTPERLLDRAGVAPGMQALEVGPGPGMYTVPLAQRVASLGEDGRVTCLEIQPQMIQMLRERLRAAGVRNVEVIHGDARQVPLPDDSFDMVFLVDVVGEVPDKPGFFGECARVLKPGGILAVTEQIGDPDFHLPSTVRTLAAAAGLREDGLEGLPWWTYTARYRK
;
A
#
# COMPACT_ATOMS: atom_id res chain seq x y z
N MET A 1 53.19 4.32 12.76
CA MET A 1 52.46 3.38 13.62
C MET A 1 50.92 3.46 13.52
N LEU A 2 50.34 4.44 12.86
CA LEU A 2 48.85 4.56 12.72
C LEU A 2 48.22 3.74 11.58
N ALA A 3 49.01 3.31 10.58
CA ALA A 3 48.46 2.63 9.39
C ALA A 3 48.21 1.13 9.56
N SER A 4 48.75 0.50 10.61
CA SER A 4 48.62 -0.96 10.85
C SER A 4 47.32 -1.38 11.53
N ASN A 5 46.64 -0.44 12.22
CA ASN A 5 45.40 -0.74 12.98
C ASN A 5 44.11 -0.56 12.16
N ILE A 6 44.17 -0.04 10.94
CA ILE A 6 42.95 0.23 10.11
C ILE A 6 42.59 -0.97 9.22
N ARG A 7 43.56 -1.83 8.88
CA ARG A 7 43.35 -2.99 7.99
C ARG A 7 42.28 -4.01 8.45
N PRO A 8 42.17 -4.36 9.74
CA PRO A 8 41.15 -5.30 10.19
C PRO A 8 39.70 -4.75 10.11
N LEU A 9 39.54 -3.43 10.24
CA LEU A 9 38.22 -2.76 10.12
C LEU A 9 37.78 -2.59 8.67
N LEU A 10 38.68 -2.57 7.71
CA LEU A 10 38.35 -2.38 6.28
C LEU A 10 37.73 -3.65 5.64
N ARG A 11 38.03 -4.85 6.15
CA ARG A 11 37.42 -6.07 5.60
C ARG A 11 35.91 -6.19 5.84
N PRO A 12 35.38 -6.04 7.08
CA PRO A 12 33.94 -6.08 7.29
C PRO A 12 33.22 -4.94 6.60
N MET A 13 33.81 -3.75 6.54
CA MET A 13 33.26 -2.62 5.83
C MET A 13 33.13 -2.88 4.32
N ARG A 14 34.13 -3.50 3.68
CA ARG A 14 34.05 -3.88 2.26
C ARG A 14 32.98 -4.94 2.00
N ILE A 15 32.79 -5.90 2.91
CA ILE A 15 31.72 -6.89 2.81
C ILE A 15 30.35 -6.20 2.91
N VAL A 16 30.16 -5.31 3.90
CA VAL A 16 28.92 -4.55 4.06
C VAL A 16 28.62 -3.70 2.83
N LEU A 17 29.61 -2.97 2.31
CA LEU A 17 29.47 -2.16 1.10
C LEU A 17 29.17 -3.02 -0.13
N GLY A 18 29.78 -4.19 -0.25
CA GLY A 18 29.51 -5.15 -1.33
C GLY A 18 28.07 -5.68 -1.27
N VAL A 19 27.59 -6.07 -0.09
CA VAL A 19 26.22 -6.53 0.13
C VAL A 19 25.23 -5.40 -0.19
N LEU A 20 25.52 -4.18 0.26
CA LEU A 20 24.68 -3.01 -0.03
C LEU A 20 24.64 -2.71 -1.53
N ALA A 21 25.77 -2.78 -2.22
CA ALA A 21 25.84 -2.56 -3.67
C ALA A 21 25.05 -3.61 -4.44
N VAL A 22 25.15 -4.89 -4.07
CA VAL A 22 24.33 -5.97 -4.65
C VAL A 22 22.85 -5.74 -4.37
N PHE A 23 22.49 -5.37 -3.15
CA PHE A 23 21.09 -5.06 -2.80
C PHE A 23 20.54 -3.91 -3.66
N VAL A 24 21.30 -2.82 -3.79
CA VAL A 24 20.91 -1.67 -4.62
C VAL A 24 20.78 -2.08 -6.08
N LEU A 25 21.71 -2.87 -6.61
CA LEU A 25 21.65 -3.36 -8.00
C LEU A 25 20.41 -4.21 -8.23
N VAL A 26 20.12 -5.15 -7.32
CA VAL A 26 18.90 -5.98 -7.38
C VAL A 26 17.65 -5.10 -7.36
N GLN A 27 17.58 -4.12 -6.48
CA GLN A 27 16.46 -3.18 -6.41
C GLN A 27 16.29 -2.38 -7.71
N VAL A 28 17.39 -1.92 -8.31
CA VAL A 28 17.36 -1.19 -9.60
C VAL A 28 16.84 -2.10 -10.71
N VAL A 29 17.35 -3.31 -10.81
CA VAL A 29 16.92 -4.29 -11.84
C VAL A 29 15.44 -4.62 -11.68
N LEU A 30 15.00 -4.93 -10.45
CA LEU A 30 13.59 -5.20 -10.17
C LEU A 30 12.71 -4.01 -10.55
N ARG A 31 13.11 -2.78 -10.21
CA ARG A 31 12.37 -1.55 -10.57
C ARG A 31 12.25 -1.34 -12.07
N ILE A 32 13.30 -1.63 -12.82
CA ILE A 32 13.26 -1.54 -14.29
C ILE A 32 12.27 -2.58 -14.84
N PHE A 33 12.34 -3.81 -14.33
CA PHE A 33 11.49 -4.90 -14.78
C PHE A 33 10.01 -4.65 -14.46
N CYS A 34 9.69 -4.31 -13.22
CA CYS A 34 8.32 -4.05 -12.77
C CYS A 34 7.69 -2.84 -13.51
N ARG A 35 8.48 -1.79 -13.78
CA ARG A 35 7.99 -0.65 -14.58
C ARG A 35 7.73 -1.00 -16.05
N ALA A 36 8.49 -1.94 -16.62
CA ALA A 36 8.30 -2.39 -17.99
C ALA A 36 7.09 -3.31 -18.15
N ALA A 37 6.76 -4.09 -17.13
CA ALA A 37 5.65 -5.02 -17.10
C ALA A 37 4.97 -4.94 -15.73
N PRO A 38 4.08 -3.94 -15.51
CA PRO A 38 3.33 -3.81 -14.26
C PRO A 38 2.41 -5.02 -14.07
N GLU A 39 2.66 -5.79 -13.03
CA GLU A 39 1.88 -6.97 -12.67
C GLU A 39 1.72 -7.05 -11.14
N PRO A 40 0.61 -7.62 -10.64
CA PRO A 40 0.43 -7.87 -9.23
C PRO A 40 1.54 -8.74 -8.66
N MET A 41 2.02 -8.40 -7.46
CA MET A 41 3.06 -9.17 -6.78
C MET A 41 2.66 -10.65 -6.67
N PRO A 42 3.54 -11.60 -7.04
CA PRO A 42 3.22 -13.02 -6.97
C PRO A 42 2.79 -13.45 -5.56
N TRP A 43 1.62 -14.08 -5.42
CA TRP A 43 1.04 -14.51 -4.14
C TRP A 43 1.97 -15.37 -3.28
N ARG A 44 2.91 -16.09 -3.90
CA ARG A 44 3.93 -16.90 -3.20
C ARG A 44 4.86 -16.06 -2.33
N LEU A 45 4.98 -14.75 -2.60
CA LEU A 45 5.75 -13.80 -1.81
C LEU A 45 4.92 -13.15 -0.68
N ALA A 46 3.62 -13.43 -0.60
CA ALA A 46 2.73 -12.89 0.43
C ALA A 46 3.23 -13.04 1.88
N PRO A 47 3.91 -14.14 2.28
CA PRO A 47 4.47 -14.24 3.63
C PRO A 47 5.48 -13.13 3.96
N MET A 48 6.17 -12.57 2.97
CA MET A 48 7.11 -11.46 3.17
C MET A 48 6.39 -10.17 3.57
N LEU A 49 5.16 -9.96 3.09
CA LEU A 49 4.36 -8.78 3.39
C LEU A 49 3.93 -8.72 4.86
N THR A 50 3.77 -9.87 5.51
CA THR A 50 3.22 -9.98 6.87
C THR A 50 4.28 -10.09 7.96
N THR A 51 5.53 -9.81 7.63
CA THR A 51 6.65 -9.94 8.56
C THR A 51 6.72 -8.76 9.54
N ARG A 52 7.03 -9.04 10.81
CA ARG A 52 7.15 -8.01 11.87
C ARG A 52 8.27 -6.99 11.59
N TRP A 53 9.34 -7.40 10.91
CA TRP A 53 10.43 -6.48 10.59
C TRP A 53 10.00 -5.41 9.57
N ARG A 54 9.12 -5.77 8.61
CA ARG A 54 8.54 -4.82 7.65
C ARG A 54 7.80 -3.68 8.36
N SER A 55 6.94 -4.02 9.32
CA SER A 55 6.21 -3.02 10.13
C SER A 55 7.15 -2.11 10.92
N ARG A 56 8.29 -2.63 11.39
CA ARG A 56 9.30 -1.80 12.09
C ARG A 56 10.01 -0.83 11.16
N LEU A 57 10.23 -1.21 9.91
CA LEU A 57 10.96 -0.38 8.93
C LEU A 57 10.04 0.64 8.24
N PHE A 58 8.83 0.26 7.88
CA PHE A 58 7.94 1.06 7.04
C PHE A 58 6.74 1.64 7.78
N GLY A 59 6.56 1.29 9.03
CA GLY A 59 5.46 1.73 9.88
C GLY A 59 4.47 0.62 10.17
N THR A 60 3.86 0.69 11.36
CA THR A 60 2.81 -0.27 11.74
C THR A 60 1.52 0.02 10.98
N PRO A 61 0.63 -0.97 10.84
CA PRO A 61 -0.68 -0.75 10.23
C PRO A 61 -1.44 0.42 10.86
N GLU A 62 -1.45 0.52 12.18
CA GLU A 62 -2.14 1.58 12.93
C GLU A 62 -1.61 2.96 12.52
N ARG A 63 -0.29 3.12 12.40
CA ARG A 63 0.33 4.37 11.98
C ARG A 63 -0.03 4.77 10.55
N LEU A 64 -0.16 3.78 9.64
CA LEU A 64 -0.58 4.05 8.27
C LEU A 64 -2.05 4.45 8.23
N LEU A 65 -2.91 3.81 9.02
CA LEU A 65 -4.32 4.19 9.14
C LEU A 65 -4.50 5.59 9.74
N ASP A 66 -3.66 5.97 10.73
CA ASP A 66 -3.66 7.32 11.31
C ASP A 66 -3.31 8.36 10.23
N ARG A 67 -2.25 8.11 9.46
CA ARG A 67 -1.82 8.97 8.34
C ARG A 67 -2.87 9.06 7.24
N ALA A 68 -3.57 7.96 6.96
CA ALA A 68 -4.65 7.93 5.98
C ALA A 68 -5.89 8.72 6.46
N GLY A 69 -6.03 8.98 7.76
CA GLY A 69 -7.18 9.64 8.34
C GLY A 69 -8.39 8.72 8.49
N VAL A 70 -8.15 7.41 8.70
CA VAL A 70 -9.22 6.44 8.92
C VAL A 70 -9.95 6.74 10.22
N ALA A 71 -11.27 6.91 10.13
CA ALA A 71 -12.16 7.21 11.25
C ALA A 71 -13.25 6.15 11.42
N PRO A 72 -13.82 6.02 12.64
CA PRO A 72 -15.01 5.20 12.88
C PRO A 72 -16.18 5.58 11.98
N GLY A 73 -17.00 4.61 11.59
CA GLY A 73 -18.18 4.80 10.77
C GLY A 73 -17.93 4.86 9.26
N MET A 74 -16.66 4.96 8.81
CA MET A 74 -16.34 5.05 7.39
C MET A 74 -16.73 3.78 6.62
N GLN A 75 -17.26 3.98 5.40
CA GLN A 75 -17.33 2.97 4.36
C GLN A 75 -16.03 3.05 3.56
N ALA A 76 -15.12 2.11 3.75
CA ALA A 76 -13.79 2.12 3.13
C ALA A 76 -13.68 1.05 2.04
N LEU A 77 -13.09 1.42 0.90
CA LEU A 77 -12.64 0.49 -0.13
C LEU A 77 -11.13 0.30 0.00
N GLU A 78 -10.68 -0.90 0.29
CA GLU A 78 -9.26 -1.28 0.21
C GLU A 78 -9.03 -1.99 -1.13
N VAL A 79 -8.18 -1.43 -1.97
CA VAL A 79 -7.79 -2.04 -3.25
C VAL A 79 -6.43 -2.71 -3.09
N GLY A 80 -6.31 -3.95 -3.54
CA GLY A 80 -5.09 -4.76 -3.39
C GLY A 80 -4.77 -5.10 -1.94
N PRO A 81 -5.73 -5.64 -1.13
CA PRO A 81 -5.49 -5.97 0.28
C PRO A 81 -4.43 -7.05 0.46
N GLY A 82 -4.11 -7.79 -0.60
CA GLY A 82 -3.22 -8.93 -0.55
C GLY A 82 -3.66 -9.94 0.53
N PRO A 83 -2.74 -10.42 1.40
CA PRO A 83 -3.08 -11.36 2.47
C PRO A 83 -3.75 -10.68 3.69
N GLY A 84 -4.16 -9.41 3.60
CA GLY A 84 -4.94 -8.70 4.62
C GLY A 84 -4.13 -8.15 5.80
N MET A 85 -2.92 -7.67 5.55
CA MET A 85 -2.08 -7.07 6.60
C MET A 85 -2.71 -5.81 7.18
N TYR A 86 -3.29 -4.98 6.33
CA TYR A 86 -3.93 -3.73 6.71
C TYR A 86 -5.44 -3.87 6.88
N THR A 87 -6.07 -4.85 6.24
CA THR A 87 -7.52 -5.07 6.26
C THR A 87 -8.08 -5.28 7.66
N VAL A 88 -7.42 -6.14 8.46
CA VAL A 88 -7.89 -6.44 9.84
C VAL A 88 -7.88 -5.18 10.71
N PRO A 89 -6.76 -4.43 10.84
CA PRO A 89 -6.76 -3.19 11.62
C PRO A 89 -7.66 -2.10 11.02
N LEU A 90 -7.81 -2.02 9.70
CA LEU A 90 -8.73 -1.11 9.03
C LEU A 90 -10.18 -1.41 9.44
N ALA A 91 -10.60 -2.68 9.33
CA ALA A 91 -11.95 -3.12 9.69
C ALA A 91 -12.27 -2.89 11.18
N GLN A 92 -11.30 -3.12 12.06
CA GLN A 92 -11.43 -2.84 13.48
C GLN A 92 -11.55 -1.33 13.75
N ARG A 93 -10.80 -0.50 13.04
CA ARG A 93 -10.80 0.95 13.19
C ARG A 93 -12.15 1.54 12.76
N VAL A 94 -12.68 1.17 11.60
CA VAL A 94 -13.95 1.73 11.10
C VAL A 94 -15.15 1.26 11.94
N ALA A 95 -15.11 0.07 12.54
CA ALA A 95 -16.14 -0.44 13.44
C ALA A 95 -15.91 -0.07 14.94
N SER A 96 -14.92 0.76 15.25
CA SER A 96 -14.66 1.16 16.64
C SER A 96 -15.74 2.11 17.17
N LEU A 97 -15.82 2.23 18.48
CA LEU A 97 -16.79 3.09 19.18
C LEU A 97 -18.27 2.77 18.93
N GLY A 98 -18.58 1.55 18.45
CA GLY A 98 -19.97 1.14 18.17
C GLY A 98 -20.52 1.65 16.83
N GLU A 99 -19.66 2.17 15.94
CA GLU A 99 -20.05 2.64 14.63
C GLU A 99 -20.16 1.49 13.61
N ASP A 100 -21.07 1.65 12.63
CA ASP A 100 -21.37 0.67 11.56
C ASP A 100 -20.41 0.76 10.35
N GLY A 101 -19.14 1.09 10.58
CA GLY A 101 -18.13 1.17 9.54
C GLY A 101 -17.86 -0.20 8.90
N ARG A 102 -17.66 -0.19 7.58
CA ARG A 102 -17.43 -1.40 6.78
C ARG A 102 -16.22 -1.23 5.87
N VAL A 103 -15.60 -2.34 5.52
CA VAL A 103 -14.53 -2.41 4.53
C VAL A 103 -14.98 -3.31 3.37
N THR A 104 -14.85 -2.80 2.17
CA THR A 104 -14.90 -3.61 0.95
C THR A 104 -13.47 -3.78 0.45
N CYS A 105 -13.07 -5.02 0.18
CA CYS A 105 -11.76 -5.37 -0.36
C CYS A 105 -11.91 -5.78 -1.82
N LEU A 106 -11.17 -5.14 -2.72
CA LEU A 106 -11.09 -5.52 -4.13
C LEU A 106 -9.72 -6.14 -4.41
N GLU A 107 -9.70 -7.42 -4.79
CA GLU A 107 -8.46 -8.18 -5.03
C GLU A 107 -8.57 -8.96 -6.34
N ILE A 108 -7.49 -8.93 -7.13
CA ILE A 108 -7.45 -9.59 -8.43
C ILE A 108 -6.96 -11.04 -8.35
N GLN A 109 -6.20 -11.40 -7.31
CA GLN A 109 -5.61 -12.73 -7.17
C GLN A 109 -6.46 -13.65 -6.28
N PRO A 110 -7.03 -14.76 -6.82
CA PRO A 110 -7.85 -15.69 -6.02
C PRO A 110 -7.10 -16.27 -4.81
N GLN A 111 -5.79 -16.48 -4.93
CA GLN A 111 -4.97 -17.01 -3.84
C GLN A 111 -4.83 -16.01 -2.69
N MET A 112 -4.66 -14.72 -3.00
CA MET A 112 -4.65 -13.65 -1.99
C MET A 112 -6.01 -13.54 -1.29
N ILE A 113 -7.12 -13.65 -2.05
CA ILE A 113 -8.48 -13.67 -1.49
C ILE A 113 -8.64 -14.81 -0.48
N GLN A 114 -8.13 -16.00 -0.79
CA GLN A 114 -8.19 -17.11 0.14
C GLN A 114 -7.44 -16.81 1.44
N MET A 115 -6.20 -16.32 1.33
CA MET A 115 -5.37 -15.95 2.50
C MET A 115 -6.03 -14.85 3.32
N LEU A 116 -6.59 -13.83 2.65
CA LEU A 116 -7.35 -12.74 3.29
C LEU A 116 -8.54 -13.29 4.09
N ARG A 117 -9.37 -14.13 3.47
CA ARG A 117 -10.54 -14.73 4.13
C ARG A 117 -10.17 -15.59 5.34
N GLU A 118 -9.06 -16.33 5.26
CA GLU A 118 -8.53 -17.11 6.39
C GLU A 118 -8.10 -16.19 7.54
N ARG A 119 -7.41 -15.09 7.22
CA ARG A 119 -6.97 -14.09 8.20
C ARG A 119 -8.16 -13.38 8.87
N LEU A 120 -9.18 -12.98 8.11
CA LEU A 120 -10.40 -12.36 8.63
C LEU A 120 -11.14 -13.28 9.61
N ARG A 121 -11.27 -14.58 9.25
CA ARG A 121 -11.87 -15.58 10.15
C ARG A 121 -11.06 -15.75 11.43
N ALA A 122 -9.75 -15.87 11.32
CA ALA A 122 -8.85 -16.01 12.48
C ALA A 122 -8.90 -14.80 13.41
N ALA A 123 -9.11 -13.60 12.86
CA ALA A 123 -9.25 -12.36 13.63
C ALA A 123 -10.68 -12.10 14.13
N GLY A 124 -11.67 -12.91 13.77
CA GLY A 124 -13.08 -12.72 14.14
C GLY A 124 -13.74 -11.49 13.53
N VAL A 125 -13.17 -10.95 12.44
CA VAL A 125 -13.68 -9.76 11.75
C VAL A 125 -14.87 -10.13 10.86
N ARG A 126 -15.97 -9.35 10.94
CA ARG A 126 -17.23 -9.62 10.24
C ARG A 126 -17.73 -8.47 9.35
N ASN A 127 -17.16 -7.30 9.46
CA ASN A 127 -17.53 -6.09 8.72
C ASN A 127 -16.68 -5.89 7.46
N VAL A 128 -16.21 -6.98 6.84
CA VAL A 128 -15.41 -6.97 5.61
C VAL A 128 -16.11 -7.78 4.53
N GLU A 129 -16.32 -7.17 3.38
CA GLU A 129 -16.72 -7.82 2.14
C GLU A 129 -15.49 -8.00 1.24
N VAL A 130 -15.34 -9.16 0.59
CA VAL A 130 -14.21 -9.47 -0.29
C VAL A 130 -14.70 -9.78 -1.69
N ILE A 131 -14.34 -8.93 -2.64
CA ILE A 131 -14.72 -8.98 -4.04
C ILE A 131 -13.51 -9.38 -4.88
N HIS A 132 -13.69 -10.33 -5.78
CA HIS A 132 -12.72 -10.65 -6.83
C HIS A 132 -12.96 -9.73 -8.01
N GLY A 133 -11.97 -8.89 -8.35
CA GLY A 133 -12.13 -7.93 -9.45
C GLY A 133 -10.83 -7.19 -9.78
N ASP A 134 -10.89 -6.46 -10.89
CA ASP A 134 -9.81 -5.66 -11.42
C ASP A 134 -10.00 -4.19 -11.03
N ALA A 135 -8.96 -3.57 -10.49
CA ALA A 135 -8.97 -2.17 -10.09
C ALA A 135 -9.13 -1.18 -11.27
N ARG A 136 -8.89 -1.64 -12.50
CA ARG A 136 -9.12 -0.84 -13.72
C ARG A 136 -10.61 -0.72 -14.09
N GLN A 137 -11.45 -1.57 -13.50
CA GLN A 137 -12.89 -1.58 -13.69
C GLN A 137 -13.55 -2.04 -12.38
N VAL A 138 -13.67 -1.12 -11.44
CA VAL A 138 -14.19 -1.40 -10.10
C VAL A 138 -15.69 -1.72 -10.17
N PRO A 139 -16.14 -2.95 -9.81
CA PRO A 139 -17.53 -3.37 -9.95
C PRO A 139 -18.40 -2.87 -8.79
N LEU A 140 -18.27 -1.59 -8.46
CA LEU A 140 -18.93 -0.93 -7.34
C LEU A 140 -19.54 0.38 -7.80
N PRO A 141 -20.67 0.84 -7.21
CA PRO A 141 -21.36 2.03 -7.63
C PRO A 141 -20.55 3.30 -7.35
N ASP A 142 -20.93 4.37 -8.07
CA ASP A 142 -20.40 5.72 -7.86
C ASP A 142 -20.75 6.22 -6.45
N ASP A 143 -19.94 7.15 -5.93
CA ASP A 143 -20.21 7.90 -4.70
C ASP A 143 -20.57 7.02 -3.48
N SER A 144 -19.91 5.85 -3.34
CA SER A 144 -20.26 4.83 -2.33
C SER A 144 -19.34 4.82 -1.12
N PHE A 145 -18.11 5.32 -1.26
CA PHE A 145 -17.09 5.20 -0.22
C PHE A 145 -16.66 6.54 0.34
N ASP A 146 -16.46 6.57 1.66
CA ASP A 146 -15.87 7.71 2.36
C ASP A 146 -14.35 7.74 2.16
N MET A 147 -13.76 6.54 1.93
CA MET A 147 -12.33 6.37 1.71
C MET A 147 -12.03 5.27 0.70
N VAL A 148 -11.05 5.53 -0.18
CA VAL A 148 -10.31 4.49 -0.92
C VAL A 148 -8.90 4.43 -0.33
N PHE A 149 -8.50 3.24 0.11
CA PHE A 149 -7.22 2.99 0.81
C PHE A 149 -6.32 2.09 -0.02
N LEU A 150 -5.11 2.58 -0.34
CA LEU A 150 -4.12 1.91 -1.17
C LEU A 150 -2.79 1.83 -0.41
N VAL A 151 -2.16 0.65 -0.40
CA VAL A 151 -0.79 0.47 0.11
C VAL A 151 0.03 -0.35 -0.90
N ASP A 152 1.03 0.27 -1.52
CA ASP A 152 1.93 -0.34 -2.50
C ASP A 152 1.18 -1.00 -3.68
N VAL A 153 0.15 -0.34 -4.23
CA VAL A 153 -0.71 -0.85 -5.32
C VAL A 153 -0.51 -0.10 -6.62
N VAL A 154 -0.16 1.20 -6.55
CA VAL A 154 -0.14 2.07 -7.74
C VAL A 154 0.80 1.52 -8.83
N GLY A 155 1.92 0.95 -8.43
CA GLY A 155 2.91 0.36 -9.35
C GLY A 155 2.39 -0.85 -10.12
N GLU A 156 1.58 -1.67 -9.49
CA GLU A 156 1.08 -2.94 -10.02
C GLU A 156 -0.01 -2.77 -11.10
N VAL A 157 -0.67 -1.59 -11.17
CA VAL A 157 -1.76 -1.35 -12.12
C VAL A 157 -1.22 -0.77 -13.43
N PRO A 158 -1.42 -1.45 -14.59
CA PRO A 158 -0.90 -0.97 -15.87
C PRO A 158 -1.50 0.37 -16.32
N ASP A 159 -2.83 0.52 -16.25
CA ASP A 159 -3.55 1.76 -16.55
C ASP A 159 -3.77 2.59 -15.29
N LYS A 160 -2.73 3.29 -14.86
CA LYS A 160 -2.77 4.16 -13.67
C LYS A 160 -3.78 5.31 -13.78
N PRO A 161 -3.88 6.05 -14.92
CA PRO A 161 -4.89 7.10 -15.07
C PRO A 161 -6.33 6.57 -14.96
N GLY A 162 -6.67 5.47 -15.63
CA GLY A 162 -7.97 4.82 -15.51
C GLY A 162 -8.26 4.36 -14.08
N PHE A 163 -7.29 3.76 -13.43
CA PHE A 163 -7.38 3.33 -12.03
C PHE A 163 -7.68 4.49 -11.07
N PHE A 164 -6.99 5.62 -11.19
CA PHE A 164 -7.26 6.81 -10.37
C PHE A 164 -8.63 7.41 -10.68
N GLY A 165 -9.08 7.34 -11.95
CA GLY A 165 -10.44 7.69 -12.36
C GLY A 165 -11.50 6.83 -11.65
N GLU A 166 -11.30 5.51 -11.58
CA GLU A 166 -12.18 4.59 -10.85
C GLU A 166 -12.18 4.87 -9.34
N CYS A 167 -11.01 5.14 -8.74
CA CYS A 167 -10.93 5.55 -7.34
C CYS A 167 -11.74 6.84 -7.09
N ALA A 168 -11.62 7.83 -7.97
CA ALA A 168 -12.39 9.07 -7.88
C ALA A 168 -13.88 8.84 -8.08
N ARG A 169 -14.28 7.96 -9.01
CA ARG A 169 -15.69 7.65 -9.30
C ARG A 169 -16.40 7.06 -8.08
N VAL A 170 -15.79 6.06 -7.43
CA VAL A 170 -16.42 5.36 -6.29
C VAL A 170 -16.39 6.17 -5.00
N LEU A 171 -15.53 7.18 -4.88
CA LEU A 171 -15.51 8.08 -3.73
C LEU A 171 -16.74 8.99 -3.72
N LYS A 172 -17.33 9.17 -2.54
CA LYS A 172 -18.33 10.19 -2.27
C LYS A 172 -17.76 11.60 -2.46
N PRO A 173 -18.59 12.62 -2.77
CA PRO A 173 -18.16 14.02 -2.66
C PRO A 173 -17.55 14.29 -1.27
N GLY A 174 -16.34 14.82 -1.23
CA GLY A 174 -15.58 15.02 0.01
C GLY A 174 -14.85 13.77 0.54
N GLY A 175 -14.99 12.61 -0.09
CA GLY A 175 -14.29 11.38 0.25
C GLY A 175 -12.78 11.47 -0.02
N ILE A 176 -12.01 10.57 0.58
CA ILE A 176 -10.55 10.60 0.61
C ILE A 176 -9.96 9.40 -0.13
N LEU A 177 -9.09 9.66 -1.11
CA LEU A 177 -8.13 8.68 -1.62
C LEU A 177 -6.87 8.77 -0.76
N ALA A 178 -6.54 7.73 -0.03
CA ALA A 178 -5.30 7.60 0.75
C ALA A 178 -4.34 6.62 0.07
N VAL A 179 -3.19 7.11 -0.38
CA VAL A 179 -2.16 6.33 -1.08
C VAL A 179 -0.91 6.27 -0.21
N THR A 180 -0.55 5.07 0.20
CA THR A 180 0.72 4.80 0.90
C THR A 180 1.68 4.08 -0.03
N GLU A 181 2.91 4.58 -0.10
CA GLU A 181 4.01 3.98 -0.86
C GLU A 181 5.21 3.73 0.06
N GLN A 182 5.88 2.61 -0.13
CA GLN A 182 7.01 2.17 0.69
C GLN A 182 8.21 1.83 -0.21
N ILE A 183 9.38 2.39 0.06
CA ILE A 183 10.60 2.22 -0.76
C ILE A 183 11.03 0.75 -0.94
N GLY A 184 10.61 -0.11 -0.03
CA GLY A 184 10.84 -1.57 -0.10
C GLY A 184 10.09 -2.24 -1.25
N ASP A 185 9.07 -1.60 -1.78
CA ASP A 185 8.35 -2.03 -2.97
C ASP A 185 9.15 -1.68 -4.23
N PRO A 186 9.40 -2.65 -5.15
CA PRO A 186 10.06 -2.36 -6.42
C PRO A 186 9.29 -1.36 -7.30
N ASP A 187 7.99 -1.29 -7.13
CA ASP A 187 7.09 -0.42 -7.89
C ASP A 187 6.84 0.94 -7.22
N PHE A 188 7.57 1.25 -6.18
CA PHE A 188 7.48 2.52 -5.44
C PHE A 188 7.41 3.74 -6.36
N HIS A 189 6.43 4.61 -6.12
CA HIS A 189 6.24 5.88 -6.79
C HIS A 189 6.52 7.06 -5.85
N LEU A 190 7.18 8.09 -6.38
CA LEU A 190 7.36 9.35 -5.65
C LEU A 190 6.04 10.11 -5.51
N PRO A 191 5.86 10.91 -4.45
CA PRO A 191 4.63 11.70 -4.24
C PRO A 191 4.25 12.59 -5.43
N SER A 192 5.24 13.09 -6.19
CA SER A 192 4.99 13.89 -7.39
C SER A 192 4.23 13.11 -8.47
N THR A 193 4.57 11.84 -8.67
CA THR A 193 3.88 10.97 -9.64
C THR A 193 2.44 10.72 -9.21
N VAL A 194 2.23 10.34 -7.93
CA VAL A 194 0.91 10.08 -7.37
C VAL A 194 0.04 11.34 -7.42
N ARG A 195 0.61 12.52 -7.10
CA ARG A 195 -0.07 13.82 -7.20
C ARG A 195 -0.56 14.10 -8.62
N THR A 196 0.29 13.86 -9.62
CA THR A 196 -0.09 14.06 -11.03
C THR A 196 -1.25 13.17 -11.44
N LEU A 197 -1.24 11.89 -11.03
CA LEU A 197 -2.33 10.94 -11.31
C LEU A 197 -3.62 11.36 -10.61
N ALA A 198 -3.55 11.73 -9.33
CA ALA A 198 -4.70 12.18 -8.56
C ALA A 198 -5.33 13.46 -9.15
N ALA A 199 -4.49 14.45 -9.51
CA ALA A 199 -4.94 15.69 -10.13
C ALA A 199 -5.63 15.43 -11.49
N ALA A 200 -5.09 14.52 -12.30
CA ALA A 200 -5.70 14.12 -13.57
C ALA A 200 -7.09 13.46 -13.39
N ALA A 201 -7.33 12.80 -12.25
CA ALA A 201 -8.63 12.24 -11.88
C ALA A 201 -9.55 13.24 -11.17
N GLY A 202 -9.18 14.53 -11.10
CA GLY A 202 -10.00 15.58 -10.47
C GLY A 202 -9.88 15.64 -8.94
N LEU A 203 -8.96 14.91 -8.35
CA LEU A 203 -8.74 14.88 -6.90
C LEU A 203 -7.75 15.98 -6.47
N ARG A 204 -7.99 16.61 -5.32
CA ARG A 204 -7.14 17.67 -4.76
C ARG A 204 -6.33 17.15 -3.58
N GLU A 205 -5.05 17.51 -3.51
CA GLU A 205 -4.18 17.14 -2.39
C GLU A 205 -4.74 17.68 -1.06
N ASP A 206 -4.86 16.77 -0.07
CA ASP A 206 -5.38 17.05 1.27
C ASP A 206 -4.29 16.89 2.36
N GLY A 207 -3.18 16.27 2.03
CA GLY A 207 -2.02 16.14 2.91
C GLY A 207 -1.03 15.09 2.49
N LEU A 208 0.19 15.23 3.01
CA LEU A 208 1.28 14.27 2.82
C LEU A 208 1.99 14.06 4.16
N GLU A 209 2.04 12.83 4.62
CA GLU A 209 2.72 12.47 5.87
C GLU A 209 3.75 11.36 5.66
N GLY A 210 4.83 11.40 6.44
CA GLY A 210 5.94 10.47 6.34
C GLY A 210 7.14 11.04 5.59
N LEU A 211 8.06 10.16 5.17
CA LEU A 211 9.27 10.53 4.43
C LEU A 211 9.05 10.21 2.94
N PRO A 212 9.02 11.22 2.07
CA PRO A 212 8.71 11.07 0.63
C PRO A 212 9.59 10.08 -0.14
N TRP A 213 10.78 9.78 0.37
CA TRP A 213 11.75 8.88 -0.23
C TRP A 213 11.88 7.54 0.50
N TRP A 214 11.09 7.32 1.58
CA TRP A 214 11.15 6.08 2.37
C TRP A 214 9.79 5.41 2.50
N THR A 215 8.87 6.05 3.22
CA THR A 215 7.47 5.66 3.32
C THR A 215 6.62 6.90 3.59
N TYR A 216 5.61 7.09 2.79
CA TYR A 216 4.67 8.20 2.92
C TYR A 216 3.24 7.75 2.70
N THR A 217 2.31 8.54 3.22
CA THR A 217 0.88 8.47 2.89
C THR A 217 0.46 9.82 2.36
N ALA A 218 -0.05 9.85 1.13
CA ALA A 218 -0.62 11.05 0.52
C ALA A 218 -2.15 10.92 0.51
N ARG A 219 -2.84 11.98 0.91
CA ARG A 219 -4.30 12.07 0.87
C ARG A 219 -4.75 13.03 -0.20
N TYR A 220 -5.80 12.63 -0.91
CA TYR A 220 -6.44 13.43 -1.95
C TYR A 220 -7.94 13.40 -1.72
N ARG A 221 -8.60 14.54 -1.90
CA ARG A 221 -10.04 14.72 -1.67
C ARG A 221 -10.80 14.90 -3.00
N LYS A 222 -11.93 14.20 -3.14
CA LYS A 222 -12.86 14.39 -4.23
C LYS A 222 -13.64 15.70 -4.10
#